data_827a343f64314b661dadff7e5656c98a
#
_entry.id   827a343f64314b661dadff7e5656c98a
#
_cell.length_a   1.000
_cell.length_b   1.000
_cell.length_c   1.000
_cell.angle_alpha   90.00
_cell.angle_beta   90.00
_cell.angle_gamma   90.00
#
_symmetry.space_group_name_H-M   'P 1'
#
loop_
_entity.id
_entity.type
_entity.pdbx_description
1 polymer ?
#
loop_
_entity_poly.entity_id
_entity_poly.type
_entity_poly.pdbx_seq_one_letter_code
_entity_poly.pdbx_strand_id
1 'polypeptide(L)'
;MTENEISRVVVDAAIEVHRTLGGPGLLESVYEEALAYELELRGMKVERQKAVALVYKGKRLASDLRVDLLLEDRVLVECKATIANNPVFQA
;
A
#
# COMPACT_ATOMS: atom_id res chain seq x y z
N MET A 1 -3.94 -2.48 -16.94
CA MET A 1 -2.61 -2.08 -16.43
C MET A 1 -1.84 -3.29 -15.95
N THR A 2 -0.57 -3.32 -16.25
CA THR A 2 0.31 -4.35 -15.72
C THR A 2 0.69 -4.01 -14.28
N GLU A 3 1.20 -5.01 -13.56
CA GLU A 3 1.67 -4.81 -12.19
C GLU A 3 2.78 -3.76 -12.12
N ASN A 4 3.67 -3.74 -13.12
CA ASN A 4 4.75 -2.75 -13.18
C ASN A 4 4.21 -1.34 -13.38
N GLU A 5 3.20 -1.18 -14.20
CA GLU A 5 2.55 0.12 -14.41
C GLU A 5 1.86 0.58 -13.13
N ILE A 6 1.16 -0.32 -12.46
CA ILE A 6 0.50 -0.01 -11.19
C ILE A 6 1.54 0.43 -10.15
N SER A 7 2.63 -0.33 -10.02
CA SER A 7 3.68 -0.01 -9.06
C SER A 7 4.30 1.37 -9.32
N ARG A 8 4.47 1.74 -10.59
CA ARG A 8 5.00 3.05 -10.95
C ARG A 8 4.05 4.16 -10.50
N VAL A 9 2.75 3.97 -10.72
CA VAL A 9 1.75 4.94 -10.27
C VAL A 9 1.77 5.07 -8.76
N VAL A 10 1.95 3.94 -8.05
CA VAL A 10 2.04 3.96 -6.58
C VAL A 10 3.23 4.80 -6.13
N VAL A 11 4.39 4.62 -6.75
CA VAL A 11 5.58 5.39 -6.38
C VAL A 11 5.35 6.88 -6.60
N ASP A 12 4.79 7.24 -7.75
CA ASP A 12 4.50 8.65 -8.05
C ASP A 12 3.49 9.24 -7.07
N ALA A 13 2.46 8.48 -6.74
CA ALA A 13 1.44 8.91 -5.78
C ALA A 13 2.05 9.07 -4.39
N ALA A 14 2.91 8.13 -3.98
CA ALA A 14 3.57 8.20 -2.68
C ALA A 14 4.46 9.43 -2.57
N ILE A 15 5.18 9.76 -3.63
CA ILE A 15 6.01 10.96 -3.67
C ILE A 15 5.14 12.20 -3.50
N GLU A 16 4.01 12.24 -4.20
CA GLU A 16 3.09 13.38 -4.10
C GLU A 16 2.53 13.55 -2.69
N VAL A 17 2.11 12.43 -2.07
CA VAL A 17 1.60 12.47 -0.69
C VAL A 17 2.68 12.96 0.27
N HIS A 18 3.89 12.42 0.13
CA HIS A 18 5.00 12.79 0.99
C HIS A 18 5.34 14.28 0.85
N ARG A 19 5.38 14.76 -0.39
CA ARG A 19 5.68 16.16 -0.67
C ARG A 19 4.62 17.08 -0.09
N THR A 20 3.35 16.70 -0.22
CA THR A 20 2.23 17.55 0.21
C THR A 20 2.07 17.57 1.72
N LEU A 21 2.22 16.42 2.37
CA LEU A 21 2.00 16.31 3.81
C LEU A 21 3.23 16.62 4.64
N GLY A 22 4.40 16.69 4.03
CA GLY A 22 5.59 17.18 4.72
C GLY A 22 6.48 16.13 5.36
N GLY A 23 6.32 14.87 5.04
CA GLY A 23 7.35 13.89 5.32
C GLY A 23 7.26 13.16 6.66
N PRO A 24 8.41 12.88 7.29
CA PRO A 24 8.48 11.93 8.40
C PRO A 24 7.69 12.40 9.62
N GLY A 25 7.21 11.44 10.40
CA GLY A 25 6.43 11.72 11.59
C GLY A 25 4.93 11.60 11.40
N LEU A 26 4.48 11.32 10.19
CA LEU A 26 3.06 11.08 9.96
C LEU A 26 2.65 9.72 10.49
N LEU A 27 1.42 9.64 11.01
CA LEU A 27 0.84 8.36 11.39
C LEU A 27 0.59 7.52 10.13
N GLU A 28 0.78 6.20 10.26
CA GLU A 28 0.56 5.31 9.12
C GLU A 28 -0.86 5.43 8.59
N SER A 29 -1.85 5.59 9.48
CA SER A 29 -3.25 5.70 9.06
C SER A 29 -3.49 6.94 8.21
N VAL A 30 -2.87 8.05 8.55
CA VAL A 30 -2.99 9.29 7.77
C VAL A 30 -2.35 9.11 6.41
N TYR A 31 -1.16 8.53 6.38
CA TYR A 31 -0.45 8.28 5.13
C TYR A 31 -1.24 7.33 4.24
N GLU A 32 -1.78 6.26 4.82
CA GLU A 32 -2.57 5.29 4.07
C GLU A 32 -3.80 5.95 3.45
N GLU A 33 -4.51 6.75 4.23
CA GLU A 33 -5.70 7.43 3.74
C GLU A 33 -5.37 8.38 2.59
N ALA A 34 -4.32 9.17 2.75
CA ALA A 34 -3.90 10.12 1.72
C ALA A 34 -3.46 9.40 0.45
N LEU A 35 -2.69 8.31 0.61
CA LEU A 35 -2.21 7.55 -0.53
C LEU A 35 -3.38 6.90 -1.27
N ALA A 36 -4.33 6.33 -0.53
CA ALA A 36 -5.51 5.72 -1.14
C ALA A 36 -6.28 6.76 -1.96
N TYR A 37 -6.49 7.94 -1.40
CA TYR A 37 -7.21 9.01 -2.09
C TYR A 37 -6.45 9.48 -3.34
N GLU A 38 -5.13 9.66 -3.21
CA GLU A 38 -4.32 10.07 -4.36
C GLU A 38 -4.39 9.05 -5.49
N LEU A 39 -4.36 7.77 -5.15
CA LEU A 39 -4.46 6.70 -6.15
C LEU A 39 -5.83 6.69 -6.82
N GLU A 40 -6.89 6.95 -6.05
CA GLU A 40 -8.24 7.08 -6.63
C GLU A 40 -8.32 8.27 -7.58
N LEU A 41 -7.69 9.39 -7.23
CA LEU A 41 -7.62 10.56 -8.11
C LEU A 41 -6.92 10.23 -9.42
N ARG A 42 -6.01 9.25 -9.40
CA ARG A 42 -5.28 8.81 -10.59
C ARG A 42 -6.02 7.69 -11.34
N GLY A 43 -7.26 7.41 -10.96
CA GLY A 43 -8.10 6.47 -11.67
C GLY A 43 -7.95 5.02 -11.25
N MET A 44 -7.29 4.75 -10.13
CA MET A 44 -7.10 3.40 -9.64
C MET A 44 -8.27 2.91 -8.82
N LYS A 45 -8.58 1.61 -8.94
CA LYS A 45 -9.49 0.96 -8.01
C LYS A 45 -8.69 0.61 -6.76
N VAL A 46 -9.11 1.16 -5.63
CA VAL A 46 -8.40 1.00 -4.35
C VAL A 46 -9.32 0.40 -3.32
N GLU A 47 -8.88 -0.66 -2.67
CA GLU A 47 -9.55 -1.23 -1.51
C GLU A 47 -8.61 -1.12 -0.32
N ARG A 48 -9.12 -0.61 0.80
CA ARG A 48 -8.33 -0.42 2.01
C ARG A 48 -8.63 -1.52 3.02
N GLN A 49 -7.61 -1.91 3.78
CA GLN A 49 -7.73 -2.89 4.86
C GLN A 49 -8.44 -4.15 4.39
N LYS A 50 -7.95 -4.69 3.29
CA LYS A 50 -8.56 -5.84 2.64
C LYS A 50 -8.05 -7.13 3.29
N ALA A 51 -8.99 -8.01 3.63
CA ALA A 51 -8.64 -9.35 4.09
C ALA A 51 -8.48 -10.25 2.87
N VAL A 52 -7.34 -10.92 2.77
CA VAL A 52 -7.04 -11.82 1.66
C VAL A 52 -6.89 -13.22 2.21
N ALA A 53 -7.66 -14.16 1.65
CA ALA A 53 -7.59 -15.55 2.06
C ALA A 53 -6.24 -16.16 1.66
N LEU A 54 -5.67 -16.94 2.58
CA LEU A 54 -4.40 -17.60 2.34
C LEU A 54 -4.64 -19.08 2.07
N VAL A 55 -4.02 -19.59 1.01
CA VAL A 55 -4.07 -21.00 0.67
C VAL A 55 -2.65 -21.55 0.69
N TYR A 56 -2.43 -22.61 1.46
CA TYR A 56 -1.14 -23.27 1.54
C TYR A 56 -1.27 -24.71 1.11
N LYS A 57 -0.60 -25.07 0.04
CA LYS A 57 -0.60 -26.43 -0.52
C LYS A 57 -2.02 -26.96 -0.67
N GLY A 58 -2.90 -26.13 -1.24
CA GLY A 58 -4.28 -26.54 -1.51
C GLY A 58 -5.23 -26.43 -0.33
N LYS A 59 -4.74 -26.06 0.84
CA LYS A 59 -5.57 -25.89 2.02
C LYS A 59 -5.76 -24.42 2.35
N ARG A 60 -7.02 -23.98 2.51
CA ARG A 60 -7.30 -22.65 2.98
C ARG A 60 -6.98 -22.56 4.47
N LEU A 61 -6.15 -21.60 4.82
CA LEU A 61 -5.75 -21.40 6.21
C LEU A 61 -6.86 -20.68 6.98
N ALA A 62 -6.89 -20.88 8.30
CA ALA A 62 -7.86 -20.23 9.17
C ALA A 62 -7.62 -18.72 9.28
N SER A 63 -6.35 -18.30 9.15
CA SER A 63 -5.98 -16.89 9.25
C SER A 63 -5.98 -16.24 7.88
N ASP A 64 -6.53 -15.03 7.79
CA ASP A 64 -6.45 -14.22 6.58
C ASP A 64 -5.30 -13.24 6.71
N LEU A 65 -4.75 -12.83 5.57
CA LEU A 65 -3.78 -11.75 5.52
C LEU A 65 -4.54 -10.44 5.33
N ARG A 66 -4.32 -9.47 6.22
CA ARG A 66 -4.90 -8.14 6.05
C ARG A 66 -3.85 -7.25 5.40
N VAL A 67 -4.22 -6.63 4.28
CA VAL A 67 -3.32 -5.74 3.55
C VAL A 67 -3.85 -4.32 3.63
N ASP A 68 -2.95 -3.35 3.66
CA ASP A 68 -3.34 -1.94 3.78
C ASP A 68 -4.10 -1.46 2.55
N LEU A 69 -3.57 -1.71 1.38
CA LEU A 69 -4.21 -1.34 0.12
C LEU A 69 -4.13 -2.49 -0.87
N LEU A 70 -5.23 -2.71 -1.59
CA LEU A 70 -5.26 -3.61 -2.73
C LEU A 70 -5.64 -2.78 -3.95
N LEU A 71 -4.79 -2.77 -4.97
CA LEU A 71 -4.95 -1.96 -6.16
C LEU A 71 -5.27 -2.81 -7.36
N GLU A 72 -6.35 -2.47 -8.05
CA GLU A 72 -6.78 -3.15 -9.29
C GLU A 72 -6.87 -4.66 -9.12
N ASP A 73 -7.18 -5.14 -7.91
CA ASP A 73 -7.23 -6.55 -7.56
C ASP A 73 -5.93 -7.31 -7.84
N ARG A 74 -4.80 -6.59 -7.98
CA ARG A 74 -3.53 -7.21 -8.40
C ARG A 74 -2.33 -6.88 -7.55
N VAL A 75 -2.27 -5.66 -7.00
CA VAL A 75 -1.06 -5.19 -6.32
C VAL A 75 -1.40 -4.89 -4.87
N LEU A 76 -0.62 -5.46 -3.97
CA LEU A 76 -0.75 -5.24 -2.53
C LEU A 76 0.24 -4.17 -2.11
N VAL A 77 -0.21 -3.22 -1.31
CA VAL A 77 0.65 -2.16 -0.79
C VAL A 77 0.57 -2.15 0.72
N GLU A 78 1.73 -2.19 1.36
CA GLU A 78 1.85 -2.06 2.80
C GLU A 78 2.41 -0.68 3.11
N CYS A 79 1.71 0.06 3.97
CA CYS A 79 2.15 1.38 4.39
C CYS A 79 2.87 1.27 5.71
N LYS A 80 4.14 1.66 5.72
CA LYS A 80 4.96 1.60 6.93
C LYS A 80 5.46 2.98 7.30
N ALA A 81 5.22 3.38 8.54
CA ALA A 81 5.83 4.57 9.09
C ALA A 81 6.98 4.13 9.97
N THR A 82 8.19 4.49 9.58
CA THR A 82 9.36 4.18 10.39
C THR A 82 10.22 5.41 10.55
N ILE A 83 10.65 5.65 11.78
CA ILE A 83 11.52 6.76 12.10
C ILE A 83 12.98 6.32 12.22
N ALA A 84 13.23 5.02 12.19
CA ALA A 84 14.57 4.47 12.33
C ALA A 84 15.12 4.09 10.97
N ASN A 85 16.41 4.37 10.77
CA ASN A 85 17.13 3.86 9.61
C ASN A 85 17.40 2.39 9.86
N ASN A 86 16.55 1.54 9.32
CA ASN A 86 16.71 0.11 9.43
C ASN A 86 16.99 -0.45 8.04
N PRO A 87 18.17 -1.05 7.82
CA PRO A 87 18.52 -1.55 6.49
C PRO A 87 17.53 -2.54 5.91
N VAL A 88 16.80 -3.25 6.77
CA VAL A 88 15.78 -4.20 6.33
C VAL A 88 14.66 -3.49 5.56
N PHE A 89 14.38 -2.24 5.92
CA PHE A 89 13.31 -1.48 5.28
C PHE A 89 13.80 -0.56 4.17
N GLN A 90 15.09 -0.52 3.92
CA GLN A 90 15.68 0.34 2.89
C GLN A 90 15.96 -0.38 1.60
N ALA A 91 15.81 -1.67 1.58
CA ALA A 91 16.11 -2.51 0.43
C ALA A 91 15.14 -2.26 -0.73
#